data_c9616a0ff9a90a1d60aaf9918c9f5397
#
_entry.id   c9616a0ff9a90a1d60aaf9918c9f5397
#
_cell.length_a   1.000
_cell.length_b   1.000
_cell.length_c   1.000
_cell.angle_alpha   90.00
_cell.angle_beta   90.00
_cell.angle_gamma   90.00
#
_symmetry.space_group_name_H-M   'P 1'
#
loop_
_entity.id
_entity.type
_entity.pdbx_description
1 polymer ?
#
loop_
_entity_poly.entity_id
_entity_poly.type
_entity_poly.pdbx_seq_one_letter_code
_entity_poly.pdbx_strand_id
1 'polypeptide(L)'
;MKYAVTLVIFFCLFFLTSLSSAGIYRYVDERGVIHFTNCPRDPKFKLYIRESKEDVGGENNSSSYIRDSNQYDPLISEFSRKYQVDFALIKAIIRAESGFNPFATSRKGAKGLMQLMPETAQRVNVSNIFSPRENIEGGVRHFKYLLSLFDDDLRLSLAAYNAGENVVTELRSIPPYRETVDYVKRVLSFYQSYKP
;
A
#
# COMPACT_ATOMS: atom_id res chain seq x y z
N MET A 1 27.90 -35.57 -65.80
CA MET A 1 28.00 -35.23 -64.37
C MET A 1 27.32 -33.88 -64.17
N LYS A 2 26.10 -33.92 -63.65
CA LYS A 2 25.29 -32.71 -63.39
C LYS A 2 25.10 -32.61 -61.88
N TYR A 3 25.68 -31.61 -61.22
CA TYR A 3 25.48 -31.33 -59.79
C TYR A 3 24.23 -30.48 -59.64
N ALA A 4 23.20 -31.05 -59.04
CA ALA A 4 22.02 -30.32 -58.62
C ALA A 4 22.33 -29.58 -57.31
N VAL A 5 22.31 -28.25 -57.32
CA VAL A 5 22.43 -27.43 -56.13
C VAL A 5 21.03 -27.30 -55.52
N THR A 6 20.79 -27.98 -54.44
CA THR A 6 19.55 -27.83 -53.67
C THR A 6 19.67 -26.63 -52.76
N LEU A 7 18.96 -25.54 -53.10
CA LEU A 7 18.85 -24.33 -52.30
C LEU A 7 17.87 -24.57 -51.14
N VAL A 8 18.41 -24.76 -49.96
CA VAL A 8 17.59 -24.83 -48.72
C VAL A 8 17.28 -23.41 -48.28
N ILE A 9 16.03 -22.99 -48.52
CA ILE A 9 15.51 -21.71 -48.01
C ILE A 9 15.15 -21.92 -46.52
N PHE A 10 16.01 -21.38 -45.64
CA PHE A 10 15.76 -21.33 -44.21
C PHE A 10 14.76 -20.20 -43.97
N PHE A 11 13.48 -20.58 -43.83
CA PHE A 11 12.41 -19.65 -43.44
C PHE A 11 12.53 -19.34 -41.96
N CYS A 12 13.29 -18.29 -41.62
CA CYS A 12 13.30 -17.73 -40.28
C CYS A 12 11.93 -17.13 -39.98
N LEU A 13 11.06 -17.90 -39.30
CA LEU A 13 9.87 -17.38 -38.65
C LEU A 13 10.33 -16.45 -37.51
N PHE A 14 10.36 -15.17 -37.78
CA PHE A 14 10.42 -14.13 -36.75
C PHE A 14 9.11 -14.20 -35.95
N PHE A 15 9.14 -14.92 -34.85
CA PHE A 15 8.13 -14.75 -33.81
C PHE A 15 8.31 -13.34 -33.27
N LEU A 16 7.52 -12.40 -33.77
CA LEU A 16 7.25 -11.13 -33.10
C LEU A 16 6.53 -11.45 -31.77
N THR A 17 7.31 -11.69 -30.72
CA THR A 17 6.78 -11.70 -29.37
C THR A 17 6.33 -10.28 -29.06
N SER A 18 5.05 -10.01 -29.23
CA SER A 18 4.42 -8.80 -28.71
C SER A 18 4.70 -8.74 -27.21
N LEU A 19 5.60 -7.86 -26.82
CA LEU A 19 5.83 -7.52 -25.41
C LEU A 19 4.53 -6.90 -24.88
N SER A 20 3.63 -7.75 -24.36
CA SER A 20 2.45 -7.30 -23.64
C SER A 20 2.93 -6.62 -22.38
N SER A 21 2.99 -5.29 -22.39
CA SER A 21 3.15 -4.51 -21.16
C SER A 21 1.88 -4.68 -20.36
N ALA A 22 1.94 -5.46 -19.28
CA ALA A 22 0.83 -5.60 -18.39
C ALA A 22 0.63 -4.27 -17.63
N GLY A 23 -0.50 -3.63 -17.85
CA GLY A 23 -0.90 -2.40 -17.18
C GLY A 23 -2.33 -2.53 -16.67
N ILE A 24 -2.66 -1.81 -15.62
CA ILE A 24 -4.04 -1.67 -15.17
C ILE A 24 -4.57 -0.35 -15.70
N TYR A 25 -5.71 -0.41 -16.37
CA TYR A 25 -6.39 0.74 -16.95
C TYR A 25 -7.67 1.04 -16.16
N ARG A 26 -8.04 2.32 -16.09
CA ARG A 26 -9.19 2.82 -15.35
C ARG A 26 -10.11 3.65 -16.25
N TYR A 27 -11.42 3.50 -16.02
CA TYR A 27 -12.47 4.35 -16.56
C TYR A 27 -13.48 4.67 -15.46
N VAL A 28 -14.01 5.89 -15.44
CA VAL A 28 -15.09 6.29 -14.53
C VAL A 28 -16.34 6.54 -15.39
N ASP A 29 -17.42 5.84 -15.10
CA ASP A 29 -18.69 6.01 -15.83
C ASP A 29 -19.47 7.26 -15.37
N GLU A 30 -20.57 7.58 -16.07
CA GLU A 30 -21.40 8.75 -15.78
C GLU A 30 -22.05 8.74 -14.40
N ARG A 31 -22.12 7.58 -13.76
CA ARG A 31 -22.62 7.38 -12.38
C ARG A 31 -21.52 7.47 -11.34
N GLY A 32 -20.27 7.77 -11.75
CA GLY A 32 -19.11 7.84 -10.86
C GLY A 32 -18.52 6.48 -10.48
N VAL A 33 -18.97 5.37 -11.09
CA VAL A 33 -18.43 4.04 -10.82
C VAL A 33 -17.09 3.88 -11.53
N ILE A 34 -16.10 3.39 -10.80
CA ILE A 34 -14.73 3.17 -11.31
C ILE A 34 -14.61 1.75 -11.82
N HIS A 35 -14.26 1.61 -13.09
CA HIS A 35 -14.01 0.33 -13.76
C HIS A 35 -12.51 0.13 -13.95
N PHE A 36 -11.99 -1.07 -13.67
CA PHE A 36 -10.61 -1.45 -13.90
C PHE A 36 -10.52 -2.63 -14.87
N THR A 37 -9.50 -2.63 -15.74
CA THR A 37 -9.17 -3.75 -16.62
C THR A 37 -7.68 -3.81 -16.88
N ASN A 38 -7.14 -5.00 -17.11
CA ASN A 38 -5.78 -5.23 -17.62
C ASN A 38 -5.74 -5.37 -19.15
N CYS A 39 -6.91 -5.41 -19.80
CA CYS A 39 -7.06 -5.55 -21.24
C CYS A 39 -8.08 -4.52 -21.76
N PRO A 40 -7.70 -3.24 -21.93
CA PRO A 40 -8.60 -2.18 -22.36
C PRO A 40 -8.98 -2.38 -23.83
N ARG A 41 -10.26 -2.60 -24.09
CA ARG A 41 -10.85 -2.69 -25.44
C ARG A 41 -11.53 -1.39 -25.86
N ASP A 42 -11.80 -0.48 -24.92
CA ASP A 42 -12.45 0.80 -25.14
C ASP A 42 -11.44 1.94 -24.87
N PRO A 43 -11.29 2.93 -25.78
CA PRO A 43 -10.37 4.06 -25.61
C PRO A 43 -10.69 4.95 -24.39
N LYS A 44 -11.85 4.80 -23.77
CA LYS A 44 -12.19 5.48 -22.50
C LYS A 44 -11.31 5.05 -21.33
N PHE A 45 -10.76 3.84 -21.38
CA PHE A 45 -9.85 3.36 -20.35
C PHE A 45 -8.48 4.03 -20.48
N LYS A 46 -8.08 4.75 -19.45
CA LYS A 46 -6.76 5.38 -19.36
C LYS A 46 -5.83 4.52 -18.49
N LEU A 47 -4.56 4.45 -18.88
CA LEU A 47 -3.54 3.74 -18.09
C LEU A 47 -3.51 4.30 -16.67
N TYR A 48 -3.71 3.42 -15.68
CA TYR A 48 -3.72 3.76 -14.26
C TYR A 48 -2.45 3.29 -13.54
N ILE A 49 -2.01 2.05 -13.83
CA ILE A 49 -0.77 1.48 -13.32
C ILE A 49 -0.06 0.76 -14.47
N ARG A 50 1.23 1.02 -14.65
CA ARG A 50 2.09 0.27 -15.57
C ARG A 50 2.94 -0.70 -14.77
N GLU A 51 2.96 -1.97 -15.16
CA GLU A 51 3.91 -2.93 -14.62
C GLU A 51 5.28 -2.64 -15.25
N SER A 52 6.25 -2.19 -14.45
CA SER A 52 7.64 -2.06 -14.89
C SER A 52 8.31 -3.41 -14.74
N LYS A 53 8.91 -3.94 -15.82
CA LYS A 53 9.90 -5.00 -15.70
C LYS A 53 11.09 -4.43 -14.94
N GLU A 54 11.55 -5.15 -13.93
CA GLU A 54 12.82 -4.87 -13.26
C GLU A 54 13.94 -4.96 -14.29
N ASP A 55 14.49 -3.82 -14.69
CA ASP A 55 15.78 -3.78 -15.35
C ASP A 55 16.86 -4.06 -14.29
N VAL A 56 17.43 -5.25 -14.36
CA VAL A 56 18.65 -5.61 -13.66
C VAL A 56 19.79 -4.85 -14.30
N GLY A 57 20.18 -3.72 -13.75
CA GLY A 57 21.36 -2.98 -14.18
C GLY A 57 21.29 -1.48 -13.94
N GLY A 58 21.75 -1.04 -12.80
CA GLY A 58 22.45 0.22 -12.57
C GLY A 58 21.69 1.53 -12.71
N GLU A 59 21.72 2.28 -11.62
CA GLU A 59 21.46 3.70 -11.45
C GLU A 59 20.03 4.14 -11.10
N ASN A 60 19.86 4.40 -9.82
CA ASN A 60 19.00 5.37 -9.14
C ASN A 60 17.94 6.08 -9.99
N ASN A 61 16.83 5.40 -10.24
CA ASN A 61 15.58 6.05 -10.59
C ASN A 61 14.44 5.54 -9.69
N SER A 62 14.64 5.61 -8.37
CA SER A 62 13.61 5.35 -7.35
C SER A 62 12.52 6.42 -7.31
N SER A 63 12.43 7.27 -8.34
CA SER A 63 11.61 8.48 -8.35
C SER A 63 10.21 8.33 -8.94
N SER A 64 9.83 7.18 -9.52
CA SER A 64 8.54 7.12 -10.25
C SER A 64 7.41 6.38 -9.54
N TYR A 65 7.63 5.83 -8.33
CA TYR A 65 6.61 5.15 -7.52
C TYR A 65 6.46 5.69 -6.10
N ILE A 66 7.03 6.85 -5.82
CA ILE A 66 6.60 7.60 -4.65
C ILE A 66 5.22 8.15 -5.04
N ARG A 67 4.16 7.39 -4.73
CA ARG A 67 2.82 7.98 -4.65
C ARG A 67 3.00 9.22 -3.82
N ASP A 68 2.50 10.35 -4.32
CA ASP A 68 2.66 11.61 -3.62
C ASP A 68 2.26 11.40 -2.17
N SER A 69 3.27 11.28 -1.29
CA SER A 69 3.08 11.00 0.13
C SER A 69 2.27 12.10 0.80
N ASN A 70 2.13 13.25 0.12
CA ASN A 70 1.49 14.44 0.65
C ASN A 70 0.01 14.54 0.23
N GLN A 71 -0.46 13.70 -0.70
CA GLN A 71 -1.86 13.75 -1.17
C GLN A 71 -2.88 13.54 -0.04
N TYR A 72 -2.50 12.86 1.05
CA TYR A 72 -3.36 12.61 2.21
C TYR A 72 -3.10 13.55 3.39
N ASP A 73 -2.14 14.47 3.28
CA ASP A 73 -1.79 15.40 4.36
C ASP A 73 -2.98 16.21 4.87
N PRO A 74 -3.92 16.68 4.03
CA PRO A 74 -5.11 17.35 4.53
C PRO A 74 -5.97 16.47 5.45
N LEU A 75 -6.19 15.19 5.09
CA LEU A 75 -6.94 14.24 5.90
C LEU A 75 -6.18 13.87 7.17
N ILE A 76 -4.87 13.62 7.06
CA ILE A 76 -4.01 13.31 8.21
C ILE A 76 -4.04 14.48 9.21
N SER A 77 -3.91 15.73 8.72
CA SER A 77 -3.97 16.93 9.56
C SER A 77 -5.33 17.12 10.24
N GLU A 78 -6.43 16.83 9.52
CA GLU A 78 -7.77 16.87 10.10
C GLU A 78 -7.91 15.90 11.27
N PHE A 79 -7.55 14.63 11.06
CA PHE A 79 -7.73 13.59 12.07
C PHE A 79 -6.68 13.61 13.17
N SER A 80 -5.46 14.11 12.88
CA SER A 80 -4.44 14.43 13.88
C SER A 80 -5.00 15.38 14.94
N ARG A 81 -5.58 16.49 14.49
CA ARG A 81 -6.19 17.49 15.39
C ARG A 81 -7.42 16.92 16.13
N LYS A 82 -8.30 16.21 15.40
CA LYS A 82 -9.54 15.66 15.96
C LYS A 82 -9.28 14.67 17.09
N TYR A 83 -8.29 13.80 16.92
CA TYR A 83 -8.00 12.71 17.86
C TYR A 83 -6.76 12.95 18.73
N GLN A 84 -6.10 14.12 18.56
CA GLN A 84 -4.88 14.47 19.30
C GLN A 84 -3.78 13.40 19.16
N VAL A 85 -3.55 12.95 17.93
CA VAL A 85 -2.45 12.06 17.54
C VAL A 85 -1.51 12.83 16.64
N ASP A 86 -0.20 12.72 16.87
CA ASP A 86 0.81 13.45 16.11
C ASP A 86 0.69 13.18 14.59
N PHE A 87 0.68 14.24 13.78
CA PHE A 87 0.60 14.17 12.32
C PHE A 87 1.70 13.31 11.70
N ALA A 88 2.96 13.53 12.12
CA ALA A 88 4.10 12.80 11.60
C ALA A 88 4.02 11.31 11.94
N LEU A 89 3.43 10.96 13.10
CA LEU A 89 3.21 9.58 13.51
C LEU A 89 2.14 8.89 12.65
N ILE A 90 0.99 9.54 12.41
CA ILE A 90 -0.04 8.99 11.51
C ILE A 90 0.54 8.75 10.12
N LYS A 91 1.27 9.73 9.59
CA LYS A 91 1.92 9.64 8.28
C LYS A 91 2.92 8.48 8.22
N ALA A 92 3.69 8.28 9.29
CA ALA A 92 4.64 7.16 9.41
C ALA A 92 3.95 5.79 9.44
N ILE A 93 2.83 5.68 10.16
CA ILE A 93 2.01 4.45 10.18
C ILE A 93 1.48 4.15 8.77
N ILE A 94 0.85 5.11 8.09
CA ILE A 94 0.33 4.93 6.72
C ILE A 94 1.44 4.49 5.76
N ARG A 95 2.63 5.09 5.88
CA ARG A 95 3.79 4.70 5.07
C ARG A 95 4.21 3.26 5.34
N ALA A 96 4.26 2.85 6.60
CA ALA A 96 4.66 1.51 7.00
C ALA A 96 3.64 0.44 6.57
N GLU A 97 2.35 0.76 6.63
CA GLU A 97 1.23 -0.15 6.36
C GLU A 97 0.99 -0.37 4.86
N SER A 98 0.94 0.70 4.09
CA SER A 98 0.49 0.63 2.70
C SER A 98 1.41 1.31 1.69
N GLY A 99 2.43 2.06 2.14
CA GLY A 99 3.19 2.95 1.26
C GLY A 99 2.26 3.95 0.55
N PHE A 100 1.22 4.44 1.24
CA PHE A 100 0.18 5.35 0.72
C PHE A 100 -0.70 4.73 -0.37
N ASN A 101 -0.84 3.39 -0.41
CA ASN A 101 -1.77 2.72 -1.31
C ASN A 101 -3.16 2.57 -0.70
N PRO A 102 -4.20 3.29 -1.17
CA PRO A 102 -5.54 3.19 -0.60
C PRO A 102 -6.21 1.84 -0.90
N PHE A 103 -5.71 1.09 -1.89
CA PHE A 103 -6.24 -0.22 -2.28
C PHE A 103 -5.35 -1.39 -1.82
N ALA A 104 -4.39 -1.13 -0.93
CA ALA A 104 -3.54 -2.19 -0.40
C ALA A 104 -4.38 -3.26 0.31
N THR A 105 -4.06 -4.51 0.05
CA THR A 105 -4.66 -5.66 0.73
C THR A 105 -3.56 -6.65 1.10
N SER A 106 -3.45 -6.98 2.38
CA SER A 106 -2.48 -7.95 2.87
C SER A 106 -2.98 -9.39 2.67
N ARG A 107 -2.07 -10.36 2.77
CA ARG A 107 -2.42 -11.79 2.76
C ARG A 107 -3.34 -12.19 3.92
N LYS A 108 -3.27 -11.47 5.04
CA LYS A 108 -4.10 -11.68 6.24
C LYS A 108 -5.47 -10.97 6.14
N GLY A 109 -5.73 -10.22 5.08
CA GLY A 109 -7.01 -9.52 4.87
C GLY A 109 -7.07 -8.08 5.38
N ALA A 110 -5.96 -7.51 5.87
CA ALA A 110 -5.91 -6.10 6.22
C ALA A 110 -5.99 -5.22 4.96
N LYS A 111 -6.68 -4.07 5.02
CA LYS A 111 -7.05 -3.29 3.84
C LYS A 111 -6.86 -1.78 4.02
N GLY A 112 -6.52 -1.11 2.92
CA GLY A 112 -6.47 0.34 2.81
C GLY A 112 -5.19 0.98 3.35
N LEU A 113 -5.23 2.30 3.50
CA LEU A 113 -4.06 3.13 3.86
C LEU A 113 -3.43 2.75 5.21
N MET A 114 -4.26 2.48 6.20
CA MET A 114 -3.83 2.10 7.55
C MET A 114 -4.01 0.60 7.83
N GLN A 115 -4.21 -0.23 6.79
CA GLN A 115 -4.30 -1.70 6.85
C GLN A 115 -5.24 -2.20 7.96
N LEU A 116 -6.48 -1.73 7.94
CA LEU A 116 -7.46 -2.19 8.92
C LEU A 116 -7.92 -3.62 8.62
N MET A 117 -7.93 -4.46 9.63
CA MET A 117 -8.64 -5.75 9.58
C MET A 117 -10.16 -5.50 9.53
N PRO A 118 -10.94 -6.34 8.84
CA PRO A 118 -12.40 -6.17 8.73
C PRO A 118 -13.10 -6.01 10.10
N GLU A 119 -12.71 -6.79 11.09
CA GLU A 119 -13.25 -6.70 12.45
C GLU A 119 -12.91 -5.37 13.13
N THR A 120 -11.67 -4.89 12.94
CA THR A 120 -11.27 -3.56 13.45
C THR A 120 -12.05 -2.46 12.74
N ALA A 121 -12.21 -2.54 11.42
CA ALA A 121 -12.99 -1.58 10.64
C ALA A 121 -14.45 -1.48 11.14
N GLN A 122 -15.07 -2.63 11.40
CA GLN A 122 -16.41 -2.69 11.98
C GLN A 122 -16.47 -2.04 13.37
N ARG A 123 -15.52 -2.35 14.25
CA ARG A 123 -15.43 -1.80 15.62
C ARG A 123 -15.27 -0.28 15.62
N VAL A 124 -14.59 0.27 14.63
CA VAL A 124 -14.40 1.73 14.47
C VAL A 124 -15.37 2.36 13.45
N ASN A 125 -16.49 1.70 13.11
CA ASN A 125 -17.55 2.20 12.23
C ASN A 125 -17.04 2.70 10.86
N VAL A 126 -16.14 1.95 10.21
CA VAL A 126 -15.69 2.17 8.84
C VAL A 126 -16.60 1.38 7.89
N SER A 127 -17.36 2.07 7.06
CA SER A 127 -18.28 1.46 6.09
C SER A 127 -17.57 1.09 4.79
N ASN A 128 -16.72 1.98 4.28
CA ASN A 128 -15.90 1.73 3.10
C ASN A 128 -14.41 1.73 3.46
N ILE A 129 -13.86 0.54 3.63
CA ILE A 129 -12.48 0.35 4.07
C ILE A 129 -11.43 0.86 3.05
N PHE A 130 -11.80 1.06 1.78
CA PHE A 130 -10.97 1.63 0.73
C PHE A 130 -11.16 3.14 0.53
N SER A 131 -12.13 3.75 1.25
CA SER A 131 -12.25 5.21 1.32
C SER A 131 -11.06 5.78 2.10
N PRO A 132 -10.22 6.65 1.49
CA PRO A 132 -9.09 7.26 2.22
C PRO A 132 -9.53 7.94 3.50
N ARG A 133 -10.62 8.70 3.46
CA ARG A 133 -11.17 9.42 4.62
C ARG A 133 -11.56 8.46 5.75
N GLU A 134 -12.38 7.46 5.43
CA GLU A 134 -12.88 6.53 6.45
C GLU A 134 -11.77 5.64 7.01
N ASN A 135 -10.86 5.19 6.13
CA ASN A 135 -9.77 4.32 6.53
C ASN A 135 -8.77 5.06 7.44
N ILE A 136 -8.37 6.30 7.10
CA ILE A 136 -7.48 7.11 7.95
C ILE A 136 -8.19 7.43 9.27
N GLU A 137 -9.44 7.91 9.23
CA GLU A 137 -10.17 8.23 10.44
C GLU A 137 -10.31 7.02 11.38
N GLY A 138 -10.72 5.88 10.84
CA GLY A 138 -10.86 4.64 11.60
C GLY A 138 -9.54 4.14 12.17
N GLY A 139 -8.47 4.19 11.36
CA GLY A 139 -7.12 3.81 11.79
C GLY A 139 -6.57 4.69 12.90
N VAL A 140 -6.75 6.02 12.78
CA VAL A 140 -6.33 6.98 13.82
C VAL A 140 -7.13 6.78 15.11
N ARG A 141 -8.43 6.53 15.01
CA ARG A 141 -9.29 6.24 16.17
C ARG A 141 -8.85 4.96 16.87
N HIS A 142 -8.58 3.91 16.11
CA HIS A 142 -8.06 2.66 16.66
C HIS A 142 -6.69 2.87 17.32
N PHE A 143 -5.78 3.59 16.68
CA PHE A 143 -4.45 3.86 17.24
C PHE A 143 -4.53 4.71 18.50
N LYS A 144 -5.41 5.73 18.56
CA LYS A 144 -5.66 6.52 19.77
C LYS A 144 -6.18 5.66 20.94
N TYR A 145 -7.08 4.71 20.64
CA TYR A 145 -7.50 3.73 21.63
C TYR A 145 -6.31 2.93 22.19
N LEU A 146 -5.41 2.46 21.31
CA LEU A 146 -4.23 1.70 21.77
C LEU A 146 -3.26 2.57 22.57
N LEU A 147 -3.06 3.85 22.22
CA LEU A 147 -2.28 4.78 23.05
C LEU A 147 -2.88 4.89 24.46
N SER A 148 -4.19 5.03 24.55
CA SER A 148 -4.86 5.08 25.87
C SER A 148 -4.79 3.76 26.63
N LEU A 149 -4.79 2.62 25.93
CA LEU A 149 -4.70 1.29 26.55
C LEU A 149 -3.32 1.02 27.15
N PHE A 150 -2.27 1.60 26.58
CA PHE A 150 -0.88 1.40 26.97
C PHE A 150 -0.24 2.65 27.59
N ASP A 151 -1.04 3.51 28.23
CA ASP A 151 -0.56 4.70 28.99
C ASP A 151 0.38 5.59 28.14
N ASP A 152 0.02 5.83 26.86
CA ASP A 152 0.78 6.58 25.88
C ASP A 152 2.19 5.99 25.57
N ASP A 153 2.46 4.72 25.94
CA ASP A 153 3.66 4.02 25.47
C ASP A 153 3.53 3.76 23.96
N LEU A 154 4.22 4.60 23.20
CA LEU A 154 4.23 4.56 21.76
C LEU A 154 4.69 3.20 21.20
N ARG A 155 5.70 2.57 21.82
CA ARG A 155 6.28 1.32 21.34
C ARG A 155 5.33 0.15 21.53
N LEU A 156 4.69 0.07 22.70
CA LEU A 156 3.66 -0.93 22.98
C LEU A 156 2.43 -0.73 22.10
N SER A 157 1.99 0.52 21.92
CA SER A 157 0.84 0.85 21.04
C SER A 157 1.09 0.46 19.60
N LEU A 158 2.30 0.71 19.05
CA LEU A 158 2.68 0.28 17.70
C LEU A 158 2.77 -1.25 17.61
N ALA A 159 3.31 -1.91 18.63
CA ALA A 159 3.34 -3.37 18.67
C ALA A 159 1.92 -3.97 18.69
N ALA A 160 1.01 -3.38 19.47
CA ALA A 160 -0.38 -3.80 19.56
C ALA A 160 -1.15 -3.55 18.25
N TYR A 161 -0.86 -2.45 17.55
CA TYR A 161 -1.43 -2.16 16.25
C TYR A 161 -1.12 -3.26 15.23
N ASN A 162 0.11 -3.77 15.25
CA ASN A 162 0.59 -4.79 14.32
C ASN A 162 0.26 -6.23 14.75
N ALA A 163 0.47 -6.57 16.04
CA ALA A 163 0.35 -7.94 16.56
C ALA A 163 -0.99 -8.23 17.23
N GLY A 164 -1.79 -7.19 17.50
CA GLY A 164 -3.02 -7.28 18.28
C GLY A 164 -2.84 -6.91 19.74
N GLU A 165 -3.85 -6.23 20.29
CA GLU A 165 -3.83 -5.69 21.67
C GLU A 165 -3.72 -6.78 22.73
N ASN A 166 -4.40 -7.92 22.56
CA ASN A 166 -4.41 -9.01 23.53
C ASN A 166 -3.02 -9.58 23.80
N VAL A 167 -2.25 -9.81 22.72
CA VAL A 167 -0.89 -10.35 22.83
C VAL A 167 0.03 -9.41 23.60
N VAL A 168 -0.03 -8.10 23.30
CA VAL A 168 0.82 -7.11 23.97
C VAL A 168 0.39 -6.89 25.41
N THR A 169 -0.91 -6.90 25.71
CA THR A 169 -1.45 -6.80 27.06
C THR A 169 -1.03 -7.98 27.93
N GLU A 170 -1.06 -9.20 27.37
CA GLU A 170 -0.64 -10.41 28.09
C GLU A 170 0.85 -10.40 28.38
N LEU A 171 1.67 -10.08 27.39
CA LEU A 171 3.13 -10.08 27.51
C LEU A 171 3.67 -8.85 28.25
N ARG A 172 2.94 -7.75 28.30
CA ARG A 172 3.38 -6.43 28.79
C ARG A 172 4.70 -5.97 28.14
N SER A 173 4.94 -6.39 26.92
CA SER A 173 6.15 -6.11 26.14
C SER A 173 5.88 -6.27 24.64
N ILE A 174 6.82 -5.80 23.82
CA ILE A 174 6.78 -6.07 22.38
C ILE A 174 6.96 -7.59 22.18
N PRO A 175 6.01 -8.27 21.51
CA PRO A 175 6.14 -9.70 21.23
C PRO A 175 7.42 -9.98 20.44
N PRO A 176 8.14 -11.10 20.69
CA PRO A 176 9.36 -11.45 19.99
C PRO A 176 9.11 -11.94 18.53
N TYR A 177 8.04 -11.45 17.91
CA TYR A 177 7.75 -11.72 16.52
C TYR A 177 8.60 -10.79 15.65
N ARG A 178 9.43 -11.36 14.78
CA ARG A 178 10.29 -10.58 13.88
C ARG A 178 9.51 -9.50 13.11
N GLU A 179 8.33 -9.88 12.58
CA GLU A 179 7.43 -8.95 11.87
C GLU A 179 7.09 -7.72 12.74
N THR A 180 6.70 -7.93 14.00
CA THR A 180 6.28 -6.84 14.91
C THR A 180 7.47 -5.98 15.34
N VAL A 181 8.59 -6.61 15.69
CA VAL A 181 9.81 -5.88 16.06
C VAL A 181 10.30 -4.99 14.89
N ASP A 182 10.32 -5.53 13.67
CA ASP A 182 10.73 -4.79 12.48
C ASP A 182 9.70 -3.71 12.11
N TYR A 183 8.42 -3.94 12.31
CA TYR A 183 7.35 -2.96 12.14
C TYR A 183 7.55 -1.75 13.06
N VAL A 184 7.71 -1.98 14.36
CA VAL A 184 7.91 -0.89 15.34
C VAL A 184 9.13 -0.05 14.97
N LYS A 185 10.27 -0.69 14.64
CA LYS A 185 11.50 0.02 14.21
C LYS A 185 11.24 0.86 12.95
N ARG A 186 10.56 0.30 11.95
CA ARG A 186 10.26 0.95 10.68
C ARG A 186 9.37 2.18 10.87
N VAL A 187 8.28 2.05 11.64
CA VAL A 187 7.40 3.20 11.95
C VAL A 187 8.15 4.29 12.69
N LEU A 188 8.93 3.95 13.71
CA LEU A 188 9.71 4.94 14.46
C LEU A 188 10.74 5.65 13.59
N SER A 189 11.40 4.94 12.66
CA SER A 189 12.32 5.54 11.69
C SER A 189 11.60 6.54 10.77
N PHE A 190 10.44 6.18 10.21
CA PHE A 190 9.63 7.09 9.41
C PHE A 190 9.11 8.27 10.22
N TYR A 191 8.69 8.03 11.45
CA TYR A 191 8.24 9.09 12.36
C TYR A 191 9.33 10.15 12.57
N GLN A 192 10.57 9.74 12.83
CA GLN A 192 11.70 10.67 12.94
C GLN A 192 11.95 11.46 11.64
N SER A 193 11.78 10.82 10.48
CA SER A 193 12.00 11.49 9.18
C SER A 193 10.90 12.49 8.80
N TYR A 194 9.73 12.44 9.45
CA TYR A 194 8.62 13.37 9.22
C TYR A 194 8.50 14.47 10.27
N LYS A 195 9.28 14.39 11.34
CA LYS A 195 9.37 15.49 12.30
C LYS A 195 10.10 16.68 11.66
N PRO A 196 9.67 17.94 11.95
CA PRO A 196 10.34 19.15 11.49
C PRO A 196 11.74 19.28 12.06
#